data_3096d94b5d695cf0159da0ceef636618
#
_entry.id   3096d94b5d695cf0159da0ceef636618
#
_cell.length_a   1.000
_cell.length_b   1.000
_cell.length_c   1.000
_cell.angle_alpha   90.00
_cell.angle_beta   90.00
_cell.angle_gamma   90.00
#
_symmetry.space_group_name_H-M   'P 1'
#
loop_
_entity.id
_entity.type
_entity.pdbx_description
1 polymer ?
#
loop_
_entity_poly.entity_id
_entity_poly.type
_entity_poly.pdbx_seq_one_letter_code
_entity_poly.pdbx_strand_id
1 'polypeptide(L)'
;MNRNQILVRNIKHLTDARYFAAMGVDWMSMELNGDPTSFMRWHTFKDWVEGVKLAAEIDTNDEMLLAKAVIDAQPQGMIFHQTGGSAGMPDMQLFFDLTASDGQVELPECSIRIMTYHPLIDMLSFLDLDPHTTFLQADWTTDMLGTLLDAGYKGGICFSGGEEDATGMRDYEEMDELLERLMS
;
A
#
# COMPACT_ATOMS: atom_id res chain seq x y z
N MET A 1 -2.43 9.69 -20.47
CA MET A 1 -2.54 8.26 -20.11
C MET A 1 -2.53 8.18 -18.59
N ASN A 2 -3.51 7.52 -17.96
CA ASN A 2 -3.42 7.30 -16.52
C ASN A 2 -2.44 6.13 -16.32
N ARG A 3 -1.31 6.41 -15.64
CA ARG A 3 -0.39 5.35 -15.18
C ARG A 3 -1.05 4.51 -14.09
N ASN A 4 -0.53 3.32 -13.84
CA ASN A 4 -0.92 2.52 -12.69
C ASN A 4 -0.59 3.27 -11.39
N GLN A 5 -1.50 3.24 -10.41
CA GLN A 5 -1.21 3.76 -9.08
C GLN A 5 -0.23 2.86 -8.34
N ILE A 6 0.62 3.45 -7.55
CA ILE A 6 1.67 2.74 -6.81
C ILE A 6 1.46 2.95 -5.32
N LEU A 7 1.34 1.84 -4.58
CA LEU A 7 1.33 1.81 -3.12
C LEU A 7 2.57 1.07 -2.63
N VAL A 8 3.33 1.68 -1.73
CA VAL A 8 4.42 0.99 -1.03
C VAL A 8 4.05 0.82 0.43
N ARG A 9 3.96 -0.42 0.89
CA ARG A 9 3.49 -0.79 2.23
C ARG A 9 4.64 -0.98 3.21
N ASN A 10 4.29 -0.83 4.49
CA ASN A 10 5.16 -1.18 5.62
C ASN A 10 6.51 -0.44 5.60
N ILE A 11 6.47 0.87 5.33
CA ILE A 11 7.66 1.72 5.39
C ILE A 11 8.11 1.84 6.84
N LYS A 12 9.37 1.49 7.12
CA LYS A 12 9.94 1.51 8.48
C LYS A 12 10.94 2.65 8.69
N HIS A 13 11.59 3.11 7.62
CA HIS A 13 12.71 4.06 7.68
C HIS A 13 12.44 5.32 6.86
N LEU A 14 12.92 6.47 7.37
CA LEU A 14 12.76 7.75 6.68
C LEU A 14 13.53 7.80 5.35
N THR A 15 14.62 7.05 5.24
CA THR A 15 15.39 6.92 4.00
C THR A 15 14.53 6.33 2.89
N ASP A 16 13.83 5.21 3.20
CA ASP A 16 12.91 4.57 2.27
C ASP A 16 11.76 5.50 1.89
N ALA A 17 11.17 6.17 2.88
CA ALA A 17 10.07 7.10 2.64
C ALA A 17 10.48 8.22 1.67
N ARG A 18 11.68 8.78 1.82
CA ARG A 18 12.21 9.80 0.92
C ARG A 18 12.51 9.27 -0.47
N TYR A 19 13.08 8.06 -0.55
CA TYR A 19 13.36 7.41 -1.81
C TYR A 19 12.05 7.20 -2.62
N PHE A 20 11.05 6.56 -2.03
CA PHE A 20 9.79 6.31 -2.71
C PHE A 20 9.01 7.58 -3.05
N ALA A 21 9.07 8.61 -2.20
CA ALA A 21 8.49 9.92 -2.52
C ALA A 21 9.19 10.56 -3.73
N ALA A 22 10.53 10.49 -3.79
CA ALA A 22 11.30 11.00 -4.93
C ALA A 22 11.00 10.22 -6.22
N MET A 23 10.73 8.92 -6.12
CA MET A 23 10.28 8.09 -7.23
C MET A 23 8.82 8.35 -7.65
N GLY A 24 8.08 9.19 -6.93
CA GLY A 24 6.74 9.61 -7.30
C GLY A 24 5.66 8.55 -7.11
N VAL A 25 5.77 7.68 -6.09
CA VAL A 25 4.69 6.75 -5.71
C VAL A 25 3.46 7.52 -5.22
N ASP A 26 2.27 6.94 -5.37
CA ASP A 26 1.02 7.63 -5.01
C ASP A 26 0.70 7.51 -3.53
N TRP A 27 1.01 6.35 -2.95
CA TRP A 27 0.71 6.02 -1.56
C TRP A 27 1.90 5.33 -0.89
N MET A 28 2.09 5.67 0.37
CA MET A 28 2.95 4.90 1.29
C MET A 28 2.19 4.56 2.55
N SER A 29 2.46 3.41 3.13
CA SER A 29 1.86 3.05 4.41
C SER A 29 2.88 2.71 5.47
N MET A 30 2.43 2.88 6.72
CA MET A 30 3.18 2.58 7.92
C MET A 30 2.24 1.97 8.96
N GLU A 31 2.74 0.98 9.68
CA GLU A 31 2.04 0.36 10.78
C GLU A 31 1.88 1.31 11.99
N LEU A 32 0.65 1.43 12.49
CA LEU A 32 0.30 2.04 13.77
C LEU A 32 -0.24 0.96 14.70
N ASN A 33 0.60 0.48 15.62
CA ASN A 33 0.31 -0.65 16.50
C ASN A 33 0.00 -0.24 17.96
N GLY A 34 -0.21 1.07 18.20
CA GLY A 34 -0.48 1.61 19.54
C GLY A 34 0.77 1.94 20.36
N ASP A 35 1.96 1.49 19.95
CA ASP A 35 3.21 1.91 20.55
C ASP A 35 3.45 3.42 20.29
N PRO A 36 3.77 4.21 21.34
CA PRO A 36 4.12 5.63 21.16
C PRO A 36 5.19 5.88 20.13
N THR A 37 6.15 4.96 19.93
CA THR A 37 7.21 5.10 18.92
C THR A 37 6.66 5.00 17.49
N SER A 38 5.58 4.25 17.24
CA SER A 38 4.94 4.17 15.93
C SER A 38 4.32 5.53 15.55
N PHE A 39 3.67 6.21 16.50
CA PHE A 39 3.12 7.56 16.29
C PHE A 39 4.21 8.61 16.10
N MET A 40 5.32 8.54 16.86
CA MET A 40 6.46 9.45 16.69
C MET A 40 7.07 9.31 15.28
N ARG A 41 7.25 8.08 14.80
CA ARG A 41 7.72 7.82 13.42
C ARG A 41 6.73 8.37 12.39
N TRP A 42 5.44 8.13 12.60
CA TRP A 42 4.39 8.67 11.72
C TRP A 42 4.50 10.18 11.54
N HIS A 43 4.58 10.95 12.65
CA HIS A 43 4.74 12.39 12.59
C HIS A 43 6.04 12.81 11.89
N THR A 44 7.13 12.11 12.16
CA THR A 44 8.39 12.35 11.46
C THR A 44 8.24 12.17 9.95
N PHE A 45 7.58 11.11 9.49
CA PHE A 45 7.36 10.89 8.06
C PHE A 45 6.46 11.96 7.47
N LYS A 46 5.35 12.29 8.14
CA LYS A 46 4.42 13.32 7.71
C LYS A 46 5.09 14.69 7.55
N ASP A 47 6.06 15.02 8.41
CA ASP A 47 6.77 16.29 8.38
C ASP A 47 7.89 16.35 7.33
N TRP A 48 8.45 15.19 6.95
CA TRP A 48 9.63 15.11 6.09
C TRP A 48 9.39 14.58 4.69
N VAL A 49 8.19 14.10 4.40
CA VAL A 49 7.84 13.49 3.12
C VAL A 49 6.73 14.30 2.46
N GLU A 50 6.98 14.78 1.25
CA GLU A 50 6.04 15.56 0.46
C GLU A 50 5.69 14.83 -0.86
N GLY A 51 4.53 15.16 -1.42
CA GLY A 51 4.13 14.68 -2.76
C GLY A 51 3.52 13.28 -2.82
N VAL A 52 3.44 12.59 -1.67
CA VAL A 52 2.86 11.24 -1.56
C VAL A 52 1.79 11.23 -0.47
N LYS A 53 0.77 10.40 -0.64
CA LYS A 53 -0.28 10.20 0.36
C LYS A 53 0.15 9.15 1.39
N LEU A 54 -0.14 9.40 2.67
CA LEU A 54 0.19 8.49 3.75
C LEU A 54 -1.06 7.74 4.24
N ALA A 55 -0.95 6.41 4.29
CA ALA A 55 -1.95 5.52 4.86
C ALA A 55 -1.44 4.85 6.14
N ALA A 56 -2.27 4.77 7.17
CA ALA A 56 -1.97 4.02 8.38
C ALA A 56 -2.38 2.56 8.20
N GLU A 57 -1.46 1.62 8.46
CA GLU A 57 -1.80 0.19 8.53
C GLU A 57 -2.15 -0.18 9.97
N ILE A 58 -3.31 -0.81 10.15
CA ILE A 58 -3.80 -1.22 11.47
C ILE A 58 -4.30 -2.66 11.41
N ASP A 59 -3.65 -3.51 12.21
CA ASP A 59 -4.02 -4.92 12.36
C ASP A 59 -4.76 -5.13 13.69
N THR A 60 -5.87 -4.42 13.89
CA THR A 60 -6.69 -4.58 15.09
C THR A 60 -8.08 -4.01 14.87
N ASN A 61 -9.04 -4.55 15.65
CA ASN A 61 -10.39 -3.99 15.82
C ASN A 61 -10.52 -3.16 17.11
N ASP A 62 -9.42 -2.79 17.75
CA ASP A 62 -9.43 -1.92 18.93
C ASP A 62 -9.92 -0.51 18.57
N GLU A 63 -11.15 -0.20 18.92
CA GLU A 63 -11.79 1.10 18.64
C GLU A 63 -11.00 2.28 19.21
N MET A 64 -10.32 2.09 20.35
CA MET A 64 -9.50 3.17 20.95
C MET A 64 -8.27 3.46 20.12
N LEU A 65 -7.61 2.42 19.59
CA LEU A 65 -6.47 2.60 18.69
C LEU A 65 -6.90 3.21 17.38
N LEU A 66 -8.03 2.76 16.82
CA LEU A 66 -8.59 3.33 15.59
C LEU A 66 -8.91 4.82 15.76
N ALA A 67 -9.61 5.17 16.84
CA ALA A 67 -9.92 6.57 17.16
C ALA A 67 -8.65 7.42 17.33
N LYS A 68 -7.65 6.89 18.04
CA LYS A 68 -6.36 7.56 18.22
C LYS A 68 -5.63 7.76 16.88
N ALA A 69 -5.61 6.73 16.02
CA ALA A 69 -4.98 6.84 14.71
C ALA A 69 -5.64 7.95 13.85
N VAL A 70 -6.97 8.03 13.86
CA VAL A 70 -7.71 9.07 13.13
C VAL A 70 -7.42 10.47 13.70
N ILE A 71 -7.46 10.62 15.03
CA ILE A 71 -7.37 11.95 15.68
C ILE A 71 -5.92 12.45 15.70
N ASP A 72 -4.97 11.61 16.10
CA ASP A 72 -3.58 12.02 16.35
C ASP A 72 -2.74 11.94 15.07
N ALA A 73 -2.84 10.84 14.31
CA ALA A 73 -2.05 10.66 13.09
C ALA A 73 -2.66 11.40 11.88
N GLN A 74 -3.99 11.51 11.82
CA GLN A 74 -4.71 12.14 10.70
C GLN A 74 -4.23 11.62 9.34
N PRO A 75 -4.32 10.31 9.09
CA PRO A 75 -3.89 9.72 7.84
C PRO A 75 -4.82 10.13 6.68
N GLN A 76 -4.30 10.10 5.46
CA GLN A 76 -5.11 10.31 4.25
C GLN A 76 -5.81 9.02 3.81
N GLY A 77 -5.36 7.86 4.30
CA GLY A 77 -5.99 6.56 4.11
C GLY A 77 -5.68 5.61 5.26
N MET A 78 -6.44 4.53 5.34
CA MET A 78 -6.21 3.44 6.29
C MET A 78 -6.23 2.10 5.59
N ILE A 79 -5.31 1.21 5.97
CA ILE A 79 -5.24 -0.17 5.48
C ILE A 79 -5.63 -1.09 6.63
N PHE A 80 -6.68 -1.88 6.40
CA PHE A 80 -7.20 -2.87 7.33
C PHE A 80 -6.84 -4.28 6.87
N HIS A 81 -6.34 -5.09 7.78
CA HIS A 81 -6.12 -6.53 7.56
C HIS A 81 -7.38 -7.37 7.85
N GLN A 82 -8.40 -6.75 8.43
CA GLN A 82 -9.68 -7.37 8.78
C GLN A 82 -10.83 -6.45 8.37
N THR A 83 -11.95 -7.03 7.98
CA THR A 83 -13.09 -6.27 7.42
C THR A 83 -13.99 -5.60 8.46
N GLY A 84 -13.80 -5.85 9.75
CA GLY A 84 -14.69 -5.40 10.81
C GLY A 84 -14.51 -3.97 11.32
N GLY A 85 -13.38 -3.32 11.05
CA GLY A 85 -12.99 -2.07 11.72
C GLY A 85 -13.40 -0.76 11.04
N SER A 86 -14.12 -0.79 9.94
CA SER A 86 -14.33 0.38 9.08
C SER A 86 -15.62 1.19 9.37
N ALA A 87 -16.46 0.75 10.28
CA ALA A 87 -17.74 1.42 10.57
C ALA A 87 -17.49 2.79 11.23
N GLY A 88 -18.03 3.84 10.61
CA GLY A 88 -17.96 5.21 11.15
C GLY A 88 -16.64 5.95 10.91
N MET A 89 -15.79 5.45 10.00
CA MET A 89 -14.58 6.16 9.59
C MET A 89 -14.92 7.49 8.89
N PRO A 90 -14.11 8.54 9.11
CA PRO A 90 -14.25 9.79 8.39
C PRO A 90 -14.02 9.62 6.88
N ASP A 91 -14.27 10.66 6.11
CA ASP A 91 -14.09 10.69 4.66
C ASP A 91 -12.59 10.62 4.31
N MET A 92 -12.06 9.40 4.25
CA MET A 92 -10.68 9.06 3.87
C MET A 92 -10.66 7.82 3.00
N GLN A 93 -9.55 7.55 2.31
CA GLN A 93 -9.42 6.34 1.50
C GLN A 93 -9.27 5.10 2.39
N LEU A 94 -10.15 4.14 2.22
CA LEU A 94 -10.07 2.84 2.90
C LEU A 94 -9.46 1.79 1.97
N PHE A 95 -8.50 1.06 2.49
CA PHE A 95 -7.88 -0.09 1.84
C PHE A 95 -8.16 -1.33 2.69
N PHE A 96 -8.46 -2.45 2.04
CA PHE A 96 -8.65 -3.73 2.68
C PHE A 96 -7.65 -4.73 2.13
N ASP A 97 -6.80 -5.22 2.99
CA ASP A 97 -5.86 -6.28 2.66
C ASP A 97 -6.60 -7.63 2.65
N LEU A 98 -6.84 -8.13 1.46
CA LEU A 98 -7.52 -9.42 1.21
C LEU A 98 -6.53 -10.50 0.77
N THR A 99 -5.24 -10.31 0.98
CA THR A 99 -4.19 -11.24 0.55
C THR A 99 -4.30 -12.62 1.23
N ALA A 100 -4.88 -12.67 2.43
CA ALA A 100 -5.14 -13.91 3.17
C ALA A 100 -6.61 -14.37 3.11
N SER A 101 -7.46 -13.74 2.29
CA SER A 101 -8.89 -14.02 2.23
C SER A 101 -9.25 -14.90 1.04
N ASP A 102 -9.89 -16.04 1.30
CA ASP A 102 -10.36 -16.97 0.26
C ASP A 102 -11.81 -16.70 -0.21
N GLY A 103 -12.44 -15.62 0.24
CA GLY A 103 -13.86 -15.37 0.06
C GLY A 103 -14.24 -14.03 -0.57
N GLN A 104 -15.46 -13.97 -1.08
CA GLN A 104 -16.09 -12.70 -1.43
C GLN A 104 -16.43 -11.94 -0.15
N VAL A 105 -15.80 -10.79 0.02
CA VAL A 105 -16.02 -9.90 1.16
C VAL A 105 -16.78 -8.68 0.66
N GLU A 106 -17.91 -8.36 1.29
CA GLU A 106 -18.59 -7.09 1.07
C GLU A 106 -17.79 -5.98 1.74
N LEU A 107 -17.34 -5.01 0.95
CA LEU A 107 -16.58 -3.86 1.41
C LEU A 107 -17.44 -2.60 1.32
N PRO A 108 -17.16 -1.58 2.16
CA PRO A 108 -17.78 -0.27 2.02
C PRO A 108 -17.58 0.30 0.61
N GLU A 109 -18.52 1.14 0.18
CA GLU A 109 -18.39 1.85 -1.10
C GLU A 109 -17.09 2.65 -1.18
N CYS A 110 -16.50 2.74 -2.37
CA CYS A 110 -15.25 3.44 -2.64
C CYS A 110 -14.01 2.86 -1.93
N SER A 111 -14.10 1.66 -1.37
CA SER A 111 -12.93 0.99 -0.80
C SER A 111 -12.02 0.41 -1.87
N ILE A 112 -10.72 0.37 -1.56
CA ILE A 112 -9.71 -0.28 -2.39
C ILE A 112 -9.41 -1.66 -1.81
N ARG A 113 -9.30 -2.66 -2.68
CA ARG A 113 -8.88 -4.02 -2.36
C ARG A 113 -7.40 -4.18 -2.64
N ILE A 114 -6.66 -4.78 -1.72
CA ILE A 114 -5.30 -5.25 -1.96
C ILE A 114 -5.37 -6.78 -2.04
N MET A 115 -5.02 -7.34 -3.19
CA MET A 115 -5.12 -8.77 -3.48
C MET A 115 -3.75 -9.34 -3.86
N THR A 116 -3.48 -10.58 -3.47
CA THR A 116 -2.25 -11.25 -3.90
C THR A 116 -2.32 -11.60 -5.38
N TYR A 117 -1.32 -11.14 -6.14
CA TYR A 117 -1.08 -11.62 -7.49
C TYR A 117 -0.25 -12.91 -7.43
N HIS A 118 -0.69 -13.91 -8.16
CA HIS A 118 0.05 -15.16 -8.31
C HIS A 118 0.12 -15.55 -9.79
N PRO A 119 1.32 -15.73 -10.37
CA PRO A 119 1.48 -15.95 -11.80
C PRO A 119 0.87 -17.26 -12.32
N LEU A 120 0.54 -18.20 -11.42
CA LEU A 120 -0.13 -19.46 -11.77
C LEU A 120 -1.67 -19.38 -11.76
N ILE A 121 -2.23 -18.27 -11.27
CA ILE A 121 -3.68 -18.02 -11.37
C ILE A 121 -3.94 -17.40 -12.74
N ASP A 122 -5.11 -17.73 -13.30
CA ASP A 122 -5.52 -17.20 -14.60
C ASP A 122 -5.41 -15.65 -14.62
N MET A 123 -4.48 -15.16 -15.43
CA MET A 123 -4.22 -13.72 -15.58
C MET A 123 -5.48 -12.97 -15.98
N LEU A 124 -6.37 -13.58 -16.78
CA LEU A 124 -7.62 -12.96 -17.22
C LEU A 124 -8.51 -12.55 -16.03
N SER A 125 -8.46 -13.33 -14.94
CA SER A 125 -9.24 -13.01 -13.74
C SER A 125 -8.83 -11.69 -13.09
N PHE A 126 -7.57 -11.28 -13.22
CA PHE A 126 -7.07 -10.00 -12.71
C PHE A 126 -7.38 -8.83 -13.66
N LEU A 127 -7.46 -9.08 -14.97
CA LEU A 127 -7.79 -8.06 -15.96
C LEU A 127 -9.26 -7.62 -15.89
N ASP A 128 -10.13 -8.49 -15.40
CA ASP A 128 -11.57 -8.20 -15.22
C ASP A 128 -11.87 -7.42 -13.93
N LEU A 129 -10.87 -7.22 -13.04
CA LEU A 129 -11.05 -6.45 -11.82
C LEU A 129 -11.16 -4.95 -12.12
N ASP A 130 -11.95 -4.24 -11.30
CA ASP A 130 -12.05 -2.79 -11.42
C ASP A 130 -10.70 -2.14 -11.10
N PRO A 131 -10.05 -1.49 -12.08
CA PRO A 131 -8.73 -0.90 -11.91
C PRO A 131 -8.69 0.28 -10.93
N HIS A 132 -9.84 0.89 -10.62
CA HIS A 132 -9.93 2.01 -9.69
C HIS A 132 -10.02 1.58 -8.23
N THR A 133 -10.39 0.32 -7.99
CA THR A 133 -10.63 -0.21 -6.65
C THR A 133 -9.77 -1.42 -6.32
N THR A 134 -8.76 -1.73 -7.14
CA THR A 134 -7.94 -2.92 -6.94
C THR A 134 -6.46 -2.62 -7.07
N PHE A 135 -5.70 -3.06 -6.07
CA PHE A 135 -4.23 -3.13 -6.07
C PHE A 135 -3.81 -4.59 -6.02
N LEU A 136 -2.81 -4.96 -6.82
CA LEU A 136 -2.19 -6.28 -6.78
C LEU A 136 -0.85 -6.20 -6.05
N GLN A 137 -0.66 -7.10 -5.10
CA GLN A 137 0.57 -7.25 -4.31
C GLN A 137 1.24 -8.58 -4.63
N ALA A 138 2.54 -8.56 -4.82
CA ALA A 138 3.40 -9.72 -4.99
C ALA A 138 4.85 -9.38 -4.60
N ASP A 139 5.69 -10.40 -4.55
CA ASP A 139 7.15 -10.23 -4.63
C ASP A 139 7.49 -10.05 -6.10
N TRP A 140 7.35 -8.81 -6.56
CA TRP A 140 7.44 -8.48 -7.97
C TRP A 140 8.86 -8.69 -8.52
N THR A 141 8.94 -9.38 -9.64
CA THR A 141 10.10 -9.36 -10.52
C THR A 141 9.77 -8.53 -11.77
N THR A 142 10.80 -8.03 -12.44
CA THR A 142 10.65 -7.25 -13.69
C THR A 142 9.85 -8.02 -14.75
N ASP A 143 10.09 -9.33 -14.86
CA ASP A 143 9.36 -10.21 -15.80
C ASP A 143 7.88 -10.39 -15.44
N MET A 144 7.58 -10.60 -14.14
CA MET A 144 6.20 -10.76 -13.68
C MET A 144 5.40 -9.47 -13.92
N LEU A 145 5.95 -8.35 -13.49
CA LEU A 145 5.33 -7.04 -13.66
C LEU A 145 5.14 -6.73 -15.15
N GLY A 146 6.18 -6.97 -15.95
CA GLY A 146 6.12 -6.77 -17.40
C GLY A 146 5.01 -7.59 -18.06
N THR A 147 4.91 -8.85 -17.74
CA THR A 147 3.88 -9.74 -18.29
C THR A 147 2.47 -9.24 -17.94
N LEU A 148 2.25 -8.80 -16.70
CA LEU A 148 0.97 -8.26 -16.24
C LEU A 148 0.60 -6.96 -16.99
N LEU A 149 1.54 -6.04 -17.13
CA LEU A 149 1.33 -4.77 -17.83
C LEU A 149 1.12 -4.95 -19.32
N ASP A 150 1.88 -5.84 -19.96
CA ASP A 150 1.76 -6.16 -21.39
C ASP A 150 0.40 -6.84 -21.70
N ALA A 151 -0.17 -7.58 -20.72
CA ALA A 151 -1.52 -8.10 -20.79
C ALA A 151 -2.61 -7.03 -20.67
N GLY A 152 -2.26 -5.80 -20.28
CA GLY A 152 -3.17 -4.66 -20.24
C GLY A 152 -3.74 -4.33 -18.85
N TYR A 153 -3.18 -4.85 -17.76
CA TYR A 153 -3.62 -4.47 -16.42
C TYR A 153 -3.46 -2.97 -16.16
N LYS A 154 -4.50 -2.34 -15.60
CA LYS A 154 -4.59 -0.89 -15.35
C LYS A 154 -4.80 -0.52 -13.89
N GLY A 155 -4.98 -1.49 -13.02
CA GLY A 155 -5.17 -1.27 -11.59
C GLY A 155 -3.89 -0.88 -10.86
N GLY A 156 -3.96 -0.74 -9.55
CA GLY A 156 -2.82 -0.36 -8.72
C GLY A 156 -1.83 -1.52 -8.53
N ILE A 157 -0.57 -1.17 -8.34
CA ILE A 157 0.50 -2.09 -7.97
C ILE A 157 0.94 -1.79 -6.54
N CYS A 158 1.04 -2.82 -5.73
CA CYS A 158 1.44 -2.73 -4.34
C CYS A 158 2.78 -3.43 -4.13
N PHE A 159 3.74 -2.71 -3.54
CA PHE A 159 5.04 -3.22 -3.13
C PHE A 159 5.13 -3.31 -1.61
N SER A 160 5.98 -4.19 -1.10
CA SER A 160 6.41 -4.16 0.29
C SER A 160 7.63 -3.25 0.43
N GLY A 161 7.63 -2.39 1.45
CA GLY A 161 8.78 -1.56 1.78
C GLY A 161 10.04 -2.34 2.16
N GLY A 162 9.88 -3.63 2.48
CA GLY A 162 10.97 -4.54 2.77
C GLY A 162 11.73 -4.22 4.07
N GLU A 163 12.70 -5.05 4.38
CA GLU A 163 13.64 -4.85 5.49
C GLU A 163 14.97 -4.32 4.96
N GLU A 164 15.73 -3.60 5.79
CA GLU A 164 17.09 -3.20 5.43
C GLU A 164 18.02 -4.43 5.47
N ASP A 165 18.89 -4.57 4.47
CA ASP A 165 19.91 -5.62 4.44
C ASP A 165 20.99 -5.42 5.53
N ALA A 166 21.25 -4.15 5.86
CA ALA A 166 22.07 -3.71 7.00
C ALA A 166 21.64 -2.30 7.39
N THR A 167 21.87 -1.89 8.63
CA THR A 167 21.46 -0.58 9.14
C THR A 167 21.89 0.58 8.22
N GLY A 168 20.93 1.22 7.57
CA GLY A 168 21.14 2.35 6.66
C GLY A 168 21.65 1.98 5.26
N MET A 169 21.68 0.69 4.92
CA MET A 169 22.08 0.20 3.58
C MET A 169 20.97 -0.66 2.99
N ARG A 170 20.34 -0.16 1.94
CA ARG A 170 19.41 -0.91 1.10
C ARG A 170 19.82 -0.75 -0.35
N ASP A 171 19.83 -1.86 -1.07
CA ASP A 171 19.95 -1.84 -2.51
C ASP A 171 18.58 -1.58 -3.13
N TYR A 172 18.48 -0.55 -3.95
CA TYR A 172 17.26 -0.18 -4.66
C TYR A 172 17.30 -0.53 -6.15
N GLU A 173 18.36 -1.19 -6.64
CA GLU A 173 18.56 -1.41 -8.08
C GLU A 173 17.36 -2.14 -8.72
N GLU A 174 16.89 -3.23 -8.09
CA GLU A 174 15.72 -3.97 -8.57
C GLU A 174 14.43 -3.13 -8.46
N MET A 175 14.29 -2.35 -7.40
CA MET A 175 13.14 -1.49 -7.20
C MET A 175 13.10 -0.33 -8.22
N ASP A 176 14.26 0.23 -8.56
CA ASP A 176 14.38 1.27 -9.60
C ASP A 176 13.85 0.75 -10.94
N GLU A 177 14.28 -0.45 -11.36
CA GLU A 177 13.80 -1.07 -12.61
C GLU A 177 12.27 -1.28 -12.62
N LEU A 178 11.70 -1.75 -11.49
CA LEU A 178 10.27 -1.97 -11.35
C LEU A 178 9.47 -0.66 -11.43
N LEU A 179 9.94 0.38 -10.71
CA LEU A 179 9.29 1.68 -10.67
C LEU A 179 9.40 2.42 -12.02
N GLU A 180 10.56 2.39 -12.67
CA GLU A 180 10.74 2.98 -14.00
C GLU A 180 9.77 2.37 -15.02
N ARG A 181 9.55 1.06 -14.96
CA ARG A 181 8.61 0.37 -15.85
C ARG A 181 7.16 0.81 -15.63
N LEU A 182 6.76 1.15 -14.41
CA LEU A 182 5.41 1.64 -14.11
C LEU A 182 5.21 3.11 -14.50
N MET A 183 6.29 3.86 -14.61
CA MET A 183 6.25 5.31 -14.90
C MET A 183 6.47 5.62 -16.38
N SER A 184 6.89 4.63 -17.18
CA SER A 184 7.09 4.76 -18.63
C SER A 184 5.75 4.66 -19.39
#